data_ed00a8b6653bce60dd6559fcb9cad2e0
#
_entry.id   ed00a8b6653bce60dd6559fcb9cad2e0
#
_cell.length_a   1.000
_cell.length_b   1.000
_cell.length_c   1.000
_cell.angle_alpha   90.00
_cell.angle_beta   90.00
_cell.angle_gamma   90.00
#
_symmetry.space_group_name_H-M   'P 1'
#
loop_
_entity.id
_entity.type
_entity.pdbx_description
1 polymer ?
#
loop_
_entity_poly.entity_id
_entity_poly.type
_entity_poly.pdbx_seq_one_letter_code
_entity_poly.pdbx_strand_id
1 'polypeptide(L)'
;MKAAVAWPIVAIMMLGGVDAALAADIKDQVKIEIESAGAHPGMEPGMYVCAEGHLHIKGTVQNLTGVPVGPIKVAGKVFDADGKLLGTATASTKRPVLNPNDKADINLEFLTVTGPLIKQVKNQELAVVAVGPKP
;
A
#
# COMPACT_ATOMS: atom_id res chain seq x y z
N MET A 1 -36.43 -19.29 -1.75
CA MET A 1 -35.87 -19.15 -2.01
C MET A 1 -35.16 -18.92 -2.04
N LYS A 2 -34.85 -18.72 -2.08
CA LYS A 2 -34.18 -18.50 -2.15
C LYS A 2 -33.17 -18.54 -2.36
N ALA A 3 -32.96 -18.27 -2.12
CA ALA A 3 -31.81 -18.28 -1.91
C ALA A 3 -30.90 -18.52 -2.80
N ALA A 4 -30.90 -19.40 -3.01
CA ALA A 4 -30.05 -19.84 -3.85
C ALA A 4 -29.68 -19.01 -4.79
N VAL A 5 -30.32 -18.38 -5.03
CA VAL A 5 -30.16 -17.60 -5.91
C VAL A 5 -28.95 -17.01 -6.01
N ALA A 6 -28.53 -16.54 -5.19
CA ALA A 6 -27.41 -15.77 -5.36
C ALA A 6 -26.26 -16.46 -5.86
N TRP A 7 -26.20 -17.59 -5.78
CA TRP A 7 -25.16 -18.26 -6.07
C TRP A 7 -24.78 -18.32 -7.38
N PRO A 8 -25.49 -18.59 -8.12
CA PRO A 8 -25.10 -18.73 -9.45
C PRO A 8 -24.57 -17.45 -9.92
N ILE A 9 -25.00 -16.49 -9.30
CA ILE A 9 -24.59 -15.27 -9.67
C ILE A 9 -23.15 -15.12 -9.68
N VAL A 10 -22.53 -15.67 -8.77
CA VAL A 10 -21.13 -15.58 -8.73
C VAL A 10 -20.51 -16.11 -9.96
N ALA A 11 -21.02 -17.18 -10.39
CA ALA A 11 -20.45 -17.77 -11.57
C ALA A 11 -20.57 -16.84 -12.76
N ILE A 12 -21.64 -16.17 -12.83
CA ILE A 12 -21.85 -15.31 -13.94
C ILE A 12 -20.83 -14.21 -13.96
N MET A 13 -20.50 -13.71 -12.84
CA MET A 13 -19.60 -12.65 -12.82
C MET A 13 -18.26 -13.02 -13.36
N MET A 14 -17.97 -14.24 -13.39
CA MET A 14 -16.70 -14.63 -13.86
C MET A 14 -16.44 -14.21 -15.28
N LEU A 15 -17.43 -14.15 -16.08
CA LEU A 15 -17.18 -13.85 -17.46
C LEU A 15 -16.64 -12.45 -17.66
N GLY A 16 -17.22 -11.50 -17.07
CA GLY A 16 -16.74 -10.15 -17.30
C GLY A 16 -15.72 -9.69 -16.31
N GLY A 17 -15.63 -10.35 -15.18
CA GLY A 17 -14.77 -9.88 -14.14
C GLY A 17 -13.49 -10.62 -13.94
N VAL A 18 -13.17 -11.57 -14.78
CA VAL A 18 -12.00 -12.39 -14.56
C VAL A 18 -10.71 -11.58 -14.41
N ASP A 19 -10.46 -10.67 -15.31
CA ASP A 19 -9.23 -9.91 -15.25
C ASP A 19 -9.20 -9.01 -14.01
N ALA A 20 -10.31 -8.43 -13.65
CA ALA A 20 -10.35 -7.58 -12.48
C ALA A 20 -10.17 -8.41 -11.21
N ALA A 21 -10.73 -9.61 -11.17
CA ALA A 21 -10.57 -10.46 -10.02
C ALA A 21 -9.12 -10.91 -9.87
N LEU A 22 -8.44 -11.21 -10.96
CA LEU A 22 -7.05 -11.59 -10.89
C LEU A 22 -6.18 -10.44 -10.42
N ALA A 23 -6.46 -9.23 -10.86
CA ALA A 23 -5.71 -8.07 -10.42
C ALA A 23 -5.91 -7.82 -8.93
N ALA A 24 -7.12 -8.01 -8.44
CA ALA A 24 -7.38 -7.85 -7.01
C ALA A 24 -6.67 -8.93 -6.22
N ASP A 25 -6.67 -10.17 -6.71
CA ASP A 25 -5.98 -11.25 -6.02
C ASP A 25 -4.48 -10.99 -5.98
N ILE A 26 -3.91 -10.46 -7.05
CA ILE A 26 -2.50 -10.15 -7.07
C ILE A 26 -2.17 -9.10 -6.03
N LYS A 27 -2.99 -8.06 -5.93
CA LYS A 27 -2.76 -7.01 -4.94
C LYS A 27 -2.87 -7.56 -3.51
N ASP A 28 -3.78 -8.50 -3.27
CA ASP A 28 -3.94 -9.10 -1.96
C ASP A 28 -2.78 -10.01 -1.60
N GLN A 29 -2.00 -10.44 -2.58
CA GLN A 29 -0.85 -11.29 -2.35
C GLN A 29 0.46 -10.53 -2.26
N VAL A 30 0.40 -9.23 -2.12
CA VAL A 30 1.57 -8.40 -1.86
C VAL A 30 1.49 -7.93 -0.42
N LYS A 31 2.51 -8.29 0.34
CA LYS A 31 2.55 -7.93 1.76
C LYS A 31 3.30 -6.62 1.93
N ILE A 32 2.71 -5.71 2.69
CA ILE A 32 3.36 -4.45 3.03
C ILE A 32 3.81 -4.56 4.49
N GLU A 33 5.09 -4.28 4.73
CA GLU A 33 5.61 -4.23 6.09
C GLU A 33 6.17 -2.84 6.33
N ILE A 34 5.76 -2.21 7.41
CA ILE A 34 6.26 -0.89 7.78
C ILE A 34 7.50 -1.08 8.63
N GLU A 35 8.55 -0.32 8.33
CA GLU A 35 9.78 -0.40 9.08
C GLU A 35 9.54 0.15 10.48
N SER A 36 9.74 -0.67 11.50
CA SER A 36 9.54 -0.23 12.87
C SER A 36 10.84 0.05 13.61
N ALA A 37 11.95 -0.41 13.06
CA ALA A 37 13.24 -0.16 13.69
C ALA A 37 13.61 1.32 13.52
N GLY A 38 14.08 1.94 14.57
CA GLY A 38 14.47 3.34 14.48
C GLY A 38 13.31 4.32 14.52
N ALA A 39 12.12 3.86 14.91
CA ALA A 39 10.99 4.76 15.01
C ALA A 39 11.29 5.90 16.00
N HIS A 40 10.90 7.11 15.62
CA HIS A 40 11.13 8.27 16.48
C HIS A 40 10.04 8.34 17.56
N PRO A 41 10.39 8.78 18.77
CA PRO A 41 9.41 8.92 19.83
C PRO A 41 8.25 9.83 19.38
N GLY A 42 7.03 9.39 19.65
CA GLY A 42 5.85 10.17 19.32
C GLY A 42 5.40 10.04 17.88
N MET A 43 6.08 9.24 17.08
CA MET A 43 5.67 9.00 15.70
C MET A 43 5.22 7.56 15.50
N GLU A 44 4.35 7.36 14.52
CA GLU A 44 3.93 6.02 14.15
C GLU A 44 5.11 5.24 13.54
N PRO A 45 5.07 3.92 13.58
CA PRO A 45 6.17 3.13 13.02
C PRO A 45 6.44 3.47 11.55
N GLY A 46 7.70 3.47 11.19
CA GLY A 46 8.14 3.76 9.82
C GLY A 46 8.19 5.22 9.46
N MET A 47 7.70 6.09 10.31
CA MET A 47 7.67 7.52 10.02
C MET A 47 8.97 8.21 10.37
N TYR A 48 9.37 9.18 9.55
CA TYR A 48 10.48 10.05 9.84
C TYR A 48 10.29 11.37 9.08
N VAL A 49 11.07 12.37 9.44
CA VAL A 49 11.01 13.67 8.79
C VAL A 49 12.31 13.88 8.03
N CYS A 50 12.23 14.21 6.75
CA CYS A 50 13.42 14.42 5.94
C CYS A 50 14.02 15.82 6.19
N ALA A 51 15.16 16.07 5.56
CA ALA A 51 15.85 17.33 5.73
C ALA A 51 15.01 18.54 5.29
N GLU A 52 14.10 18.34 4.35
CA GLU A 52 13.21 19.41 3.89
C GLU A 52 11.96 19.58 4.78
N GLY A 53 11.82 18.79 5.81
CA GLY A 53 10.71 18.92 6.75
C GLY A 53 9.44 18.19 6.36
N HIS A 54 9.49 17.31 5.36
CA HIS A 54 8.33 16.52 4.97
C HIS A 54 8.26 15.21 5.75
N LEU A 55 7.04 14.74 5.99
CA LEU A 55 6.83 13.43 6.61
C LEU A 55 7.08 12.34 5.57
N HIS A 56 7.76 11.29 5.98
CA HIS A 56 7.97 10.09 5.17
C HIS A 56 7.52 8.86 5.92
N ILE A 57 7.09 7.84 5.19
CA ILE A 57 6.86 6.51 5.76
C ILE A 57 7.71 5.52 4.97
N LYS A 58 8.55 4.76 5.66
CA LYS A 58 9.39 3.74 5.04
C LYS A 58 8.85 2.35 5.33
N GLY A 59 8.95 1.50 4.35
CA GLY A 59 8.55 0.11 4.51
C GLY A 59 9.08 -0.73 3.39
N THR A 60 8.62 -1.98 3.33
CA THR A 60 8.95 -2.91 2.26
C THR A 60 7.68 -3.54 1.75
N VAL A 61 7.72 -3.98 0.50
CA VAL A 61 6.67 -4.83 -0.06
C VAL A 61 7.29 -6.16 -0.43
N GLN A 62 6.53 -7.22 -0.27
CA GLN A 62 6.98 -8.56 -0.61
C GLN A 62 6.01 -9.19 -1.58
N ASN A 63 6.54 -9.77 -2.66
CA ASN A 63 5.73 -10.44 -3.66
C ASN A 63 5.40 -11.86 -3.20
N LEU A 64 4.16 -12.08 -2.79
CA LEU A 64 3.69 -13.40 -2.38
C LEU A 64 2.77 -14.03 -3.44
N THR A 65 2.78 -13.50 -4.66
CA THR A 65 1.88 -13.99 -5.71
C THR A 65 2.30 -15.32 -6.30
N GLY A 66 3.55 -15.72 -6.10
CA GLY A 66 4.06 -16.95 -6.70
C GLY A 66 4.56 -16.80 -8.12
N VAL A 67 4.43 -15.63 -8.71
CA VAL A 67 4.93 -15.34 -10.06
C VAL A 67 5.68 -14.02 -10.06
N PRO A 68 6.60 -13.80 -11.01
CA PRO A 68 7.27 -12.51 -11.10
C PRO A 68 6.28 -11.41 -11.47
N VAL A 69 6.46 -10.24 -10.88
CA VAL A 69 5.62 -9.07 -11.20
C VAL A 69 6.51 -7.87 -11.49
N GLY A 70 5.96 -6.84 -12.09
CA GLY A 70 6.65 -5.59 -12.33
C GLY A 70 6.59 -4.70 -11.10
N PRO A 71 6.85 -3.39 -11.27
CA PRO A 71 6.87 -2.50 -10.12
C PRO A 71 5.53 -2.47 -9.38
N ILE A 72 5.61 -2.38 -8.06
CA ILE A 72 4.42 -2.34 -7.21
C ILE A 72 4.26 -0.91 -6.71
N LYS A 73 3.06 -0.37 -6.86
CA LYS A 73 2.73 0.99 -6.42
C LYS A 73 1.90 0.93 -5.16
N VAL A 74 2.30 1.70 -4.17
CA VAL A 74 1.63 1.77 -2.87
C VAL A 74 1.15 3.19 -2.65
N ALA A 75 -0.05 3.33 -2.11
CA ALA A 75 -0.58 4.61 -1.67
C ALA A 75 -0.67 4.62 -0.15
N GLY A 76 -0.37 5.75 0.44
CA GLY A 76 -0.48 5.93 1.88
C GLY A 76 -1.32 7.13 2.21
N LYS A 77 -1.99 7.06 3.35
CA LYS A 77 -2.79 8.15 3.90
C LYS A 77 -2.45 8.28 5.36
N VAL A 78 -2.42 9.50 5.85
CA VAL A 78 -2.21 9.77 7.27
C VAL A 78 -3.37 10.58 7.81
N PHE A 79 -3.76 10.28 9.05
CA PHE A 79 -4.95 10.85 9.68
C PHE A 79 -4.63 11.35 11.07
N ASP A 80 -5.43 12.31 11.55
CA ASP A 80 -5.31 12.78 12.92
C ASP A 80 -6.12 11.90 13.88
N ALA A 81 -6.17 12.29 15.14
CA ALA A 81 -6.86 11.51 16.17
C ALA A 81 -8.37 11.39 15.91
N ASP A 82 -8.94 12.32 15.17
CA ASP A 82 -10.37 12.32 14.86
C ASP A 82 -10.67 11.58 13.56
N GLY A 83 -9.67 11.02 12.91
CA GLY A 83 -9.84 10.33 11.65
C GLY A 83 -9.84 11.24 10.44
N LYS A 84 -9.48 12.51 10.61
CA LYS A 84 -9.43 13.44 9.50
C LYS A 84 -8.18 13.19 8.66
N LEU A 85 -8.33 13.16 7.36
CA LEU A 85 -7.21 12.96 6.44
C LEU A 85 -6.30 14.19 6.46
N LEU A 86 -5.01 13.96 6.73
CA LEU A 86 -4.02 15.02 6.74
C LEU A 86 -3.18 15.07 5.48
N GLY A 87 -3.01 13.97 4.81
CA GLY A 87 -2.25 13.94 3.57
C GLY A 87 -2.22 12.57 2.93
N THR A 88 -1.81 12.54 1.67
CA THR A 88 -1.68 11.30 0.90
C THR A 88 -0.34 11.30 0.17
N ALA A 89 0.14 10.11 -0.14
CA ALA A 89 1.37 9.95 -0.92
C ALA A 89 1.32 8.63 -1.68
N THR A 90 2.10 8.54 -2.74
CA THR A 90 2.25 7.29 -3.48
C THR A 90 3.72 7.05 -3.72
N ALA A 91 4.10 5.80 -3.84
CA ALA A 91 5.45 5.41 -4.18
C ALA A 91 5.43 4.08 -4.91
N SER A 92 6.40 3.87 -5.76
CA SER A 92 6.56 2.60 -6.46
C SER A 92 7.91 1.99 -6.13
N THR A 93 7.98 0.68 -6.16
CA THR A 93 9.27 0.01 -6.00
C THR A 93 10.15 0.36 -7.19
N LYS A 94 11.45 0.46 -6.95
CA LYS A 94 12.39 0.84 -8.01
C LYS A 94 12.86 -0.34 -8.84
N ARG A 95 12.66 -1.53 -8.35
CA ARG A 95 13.08 -2.72 -9.10
C ARG A 95 12.10 -2.99 -10.23
N PRO A 96 12.60 -3.23 -11.45
CA PRO A 96 11.72 -3.48 -12.58
C PRO A 96 10.99 -4.83 -12.48
N VAL A 97 11.55 -5.77 -11.74
CA VAL A 97 10.94 -7.08 -11.55
C VAL A 97 11.10 -7.51 -10.10
N LEU A 98 10.02 -7.98 -9.49
CA LEU A 98 10.09 -8.67 -8.21
C LEU A 98 9.73 -10.12 -8.45
N ASN A 99 10.67 -11.01 -8.19
CA ASN A 99 10.42 -12.45 -8.28
C ASN A 99 9.63 -12.92 -7.06
N PRO A 100 9.08 -14.14 -7.10
CA PRO A 100 8.35 -14.64 -5.94
C PRO A 100 9.18 -14.53 -4.67
N ASN A 101 8.55 -14.02 -3.62
CA ASN A 101 9.14 -13.79 -2.29
C ASN A 101 10.17 -12.66 -2.22
N ASP A 102 10.47 -11.99 -3.33
CA ASP A 102 11.37 -10.85 -3.29
C ASP A 102 10.74 -9.70 -2.50
N LYS A 103 11.59 -8.95 -1.81
CA LYS A 103 11.19 -7.75 -1.10
C LYS A 103 11.83 -6.54 -1.75
N ALA A 104 11.14 -5.43 -1.73
CA ALA A 104 11.68 -4.17 -2.21
C ALA A 104 11.24 -3.03 -1.29
N ASP A 105 12.11 -2.04 -1.15
CA ASP A 105 11.82 -0.90 -0.28
C ASP A 105 10.83 0.05 -0.94
N ILE A 106 10.01 0.69 -0.12
CA ILE A 106 9.18 1.81 -0.55
C ILE A 106 9.39 2.96 0.42
N ASN A 107 9.23 4.17 -0.07
CA ASN A 107 9.36 5.37 0.74
C ASN A 107 8.32 6.36 0.25
N LEU A 108 7.32 6.59 1.11
CA LEU A 108 6.23 7.51 0.79
C LEU A 108 6.59 8.90 1.32
N GLU A 109 6.62 9.89 0.46
CA GLU A 109 6.90 11.26 0.84
C GLU A 109 5.61 12.07 0.81
N PHE A 110 5.21 12.59 1.97
CA PHE A 110 3.99 13.37 2.11
C PHE A 110 4.34 14.85 2.01
N LEU A 111 4.32 15.36 0.81
CA LEU A 111 4.77 16.74 0.53
C LEU A 111 3.97 17.81 1.26
N THR A 112 2.72 17.53 1.58
CA THR A 112 1.87 18.50 2.26
C THR A 112 1.82 18.31 3.77
N VAL A 113 2.47 17.29 4.31
CA VAL A 113 2.48 17.04 5.75
C VAL A 113 3.80 17.52 6.31
N THR A 114 3.81 18.77 6.76
CA THR A 114 5.01 19.45 7.24
C THR A 114 4.69 20.20 8.53
N GLY A 115 5.72 20.53 9.26
CA GLY A 115 5.57 21.38 10.45
C GLY A 115 4.60 20.82 11.48
N PRO A 116 3.67 21.64 11.96
CA PRO A 116 2.72 21.20 13.00
C PRO A 116 1.83 20.05 12.60
N LEU A 117 1.57 19.86 11.30
CA LEU A 117 0.72 18.75 10.87
C LEU A 117 1.34 17.40 11.21
N ILE A 118 2.67 17.32 11.19
CA ILE A 118 3.35 16.07 11.50
C ILE A 118 2.96 15.57 12.89
N LYS A 119 2.85 16.47 13.85
CA LYS A 119 2.51 16.10 15.22
C LYS A 119 1.05 15.67 15.36
N GLN A 120 0.22 16.01 14.40
CA GLN A 120 -1.20 15.64 14.44
C GLN A 120 -1.43 14.24 13.90
N VAL A 121 -0.46 13.63 13.23
CA VAL A 121 -0.64 12.30 12.67
C VAL A 121 -0.72 11.26 13.78
N LYS A 122 -1.84 10.55 13.85
CA LYS A 122 -2.08 9.52 14.85
C LYS A 122 -2.41 8.17 14.23
N ASN A 123 -2.57 8.11 12.92
CA ASN A 123 -2.91 6.88 12.25
C ASN A 123 -2.43 6.92 10.82
N GLN A 124 -2.20 5.75 10.24
CA GLN A 124 -1.74 5.65 8.87
C GLN A 124 -2.38 4.43 8.20
N GLU A 125 -2.52 4.50 6.89
CA GLU A 125 -3.13 3.43 6.13
C GLU A 125 -2.36 3.30 4.82
N LEU A 126 -1.83 2.12 4.53
CA LEU A 126 -1.10 1.87 3.30
C LEU A 126 -1.79 0.76 2.53
N ALA A 127 -1.87 0.90 1.23
CA ALA A 127 -2.49 -0.11 0.38
C ALA A 127 -1.77 -0.21 -0.96
N VAL A 128 -1.75 -1.40 -1.52
CA VAL A 128 -1.23 -1.60 -2.87
C VAL A 128 -2.30 -1.13 -3.84
N VAL A 129 -1.94 -0.19 -4.71
CA VAL A 129 -2.90 0.36 -5.67
C VAL A 129 -2.65 -0.11 -7.11
N ALA A 130 -1.47 -0.62 -7.39
CA ALA A 130 -1.18 -1.16 -8.71
C ALA A 130 0.00 -2.13 -8.64
N VAL A 131 -0.05 -3.16 -9.48
CA VAL A 131 1.06 -4.09 -9.65
C VAL A 131 1.38 -4.05 -11.13
N GLY A 132 2.59 -3.63 -11.46
CA GLY A 132 2.98 -3.49 -12.85
C GLY A 132 3.09 -4.84 -13.54
N PRO A 133 2.96 -4.85 -14.86
CA PRO A 133 3.14 -6.07 -15.61
C PRO A 133 4.59 -6.50 -15.59
N LYS A 134 4.79 -7.80 -15.71
CA LYS A 134 6.13 -8.34 -15.84
C LYS A 134 6.72 -7.81 -17.15
N PRO A 135 7.91 -7.23 -17.11
CA PRO A 135 8.54 -6.71 -18.32
C PRO A 135 8.94 -7.83 -19.29
#